data_e26758de707ea1a85be8dc8a27c56eba
#
_entry.id   e26758de707ea1a85be8dc8a27c56eba
#
_cell.length_a   1.000
_cell.length_b   1.000
_cell.length_c   1.000
_cell.angle_alpha   90.00
_cell.angle_beta   90.00
_cell.angle_gamma   90.00
#
_symmetry.space_group_name_H-M   'P 1'
#
loop_
_entity.id
_entity.type
_entity.pdbx_description
1 polymer ?
#
loop_
_entity_poly.entity_id
_entity_poly.type
_entity_poly.pdbx_seq_one_letter_code
_entity_poly.pdbx_strand_id
1 'polypeptide(L)'
;MSVQNETMQHLIAFNGFRGGNKGSACCQPLSEYDKTISLPWLHEMVLQIRGEKSIRSVDRADEAKIAKAQQRIKGQLPFRCAHYYRFLKNRRAQDNADPTAFLFQTTVDVDEVEYVDQAIEKARELNCSDTIWKGMLLHLEYSARKKLHIDIRMPVGMTIEETQRAYCEALGVPYDESCISPERMIYITDKDSEIYRSKEWYGVLPAEEISLRREAFVKRGLTIDGRASSSGSSSSGSFSSGFSSSELRGKNGTLAALSEGYSPQNLNGTLAALGGGSGPADADGCSADTGTQGASQWPQGQIRLNSVRNPGSKNVPIPPCNPMKK
;
A
#
# COMPACT_ATOMS: atom_id res chain seq x y z
N MET A 1 5.78 -17.49 32.15
CA MET A 1 6.50 -16.89 31.01
C MET A 1 5.63 -15.78 30.46
N SER A 2 6.06 -14.52 30.61
CA SER A 2 5.33 -13.35 30.10
C SER A 2 5.50 -13.34 28.58
N VAL A 3 4.43 -13.60 27.83
CA VAL A 3 4.37 -13.34 26.40
C VAL A 3 4.41 -11.83 26.27
N GLN A 4 5.57 -11.28 25.94
CA GLN A 4 5.68 -9.89 25.54
C GLN A 4 4.84 -9.77 24.26
N ASN A 5 3.72 -9.05 24.34
CA ASN A 5 2.96 -8.60 23.19
C ASN A 5 3.88 -7.64 22.41
N GLU A 6 4.67 -8.18 21.48
CA GLU A 6 5.42 -7.33 20.55
C GLU A 6 4.39 -6.50 19.75
N THR A 7 4.37 -5.21 20.01
CA THR A 7 3.50 -4.30 19.28
C THR A 7 3.96 -4.28 17.83
N MET A 8 3.07 -4.64 16.90
CA MET A 8 3.36 -4.63 15.45
C MET A 8 3.93 -3.28 15.04
N GLN A 9 5.11 -3.29 14.41
CA GLN A 9 5.74 -2.10 13.89
C GLN A 9 5.12 -1.74 12.53
N HIS A 10 4.70 -0.48 12.37
CA HIS A 10 4.14 0.04 11.12
C HIS A 10 5.13 0.98 10.46
N LEU A 11 5.67 0.56 9.31
CA LEU A 11 6.69 1.27 8.55
C LEU A 11 6.24 1.52 7.12
N ILE A 12 6.49 2.74 6.65
CA ILE A 12 6.12 3.18 5.30
C ILE A 12 7.30 3.88 4.63
N ALA A 13 7.54 3.59 3.36
CA ALA A 13 8.41 4.41 2.53
C ALA A 13 7.57 5.49 1.86
N PHE A 14 7.81 6.74 2.21
CA PHE A 14 7.05 7.83 1.62
C PHE A 14 7.85 9.14 1.54
N ASN A 15 7.29 10.09 0.78
CA ASN A 15 7.76 11.46 0.74
C ASN A 15 6.56 12.37 1.00
N GLY A 16 6.49 12.93 2.21
CA GLY A 16 5.39 13.75 2.72
C GLY A 16 5.41 15.20 2.26
N PHE A 17 6.40 15.63 1.46
CA PHE A 17 6.56 17.02 1.08
C PHE A 17 5.77 17.38 -0.18
N ARG A 18 5.18 18.58 -0.16
CA ARG A 18 4.60 19.19 -1.36
C ARG A 18 5.69 19.42 -2.41
N GLY A 19 5.49 18.87 -3.62
CA GLY A 19 6.49 18.97 -4.70
C GLY A 19 7.80 18.22 -4.43
N GLY A 20 7.79 17.30 -3.46
CA GLY A 20 8.96 16.51 -3.10
C GLY A 20 9.53 15.70 -4.26
N ASN A 21 10.83 15.39 -4.20
CA ASN A 21 11.53 14.60 -5.20
C ASN A 21 10.90 13.20 -5.35
N LYS A 22 10.34 12.89 -6.51
CA LYS A 22 9.68 11.60 -6.78
C LYS A 22 10.66 10.41 -6.81
N GLY A 23 11.95 10.66 -6.94
CA GLY A 23 12.99 9.63 -6.85
C GLY A 23 13.46 9.32 -5.42
N SER A 24 12.90 9.98 -4.40
CA SER A 24 13.31 9.80 -3.00
C SER A 24 12.13 9.42 -2.13
N ALA A 25 12.23 8.29 -1.42
CA ALA A 25 11.27 7.83 -0.42
C ALA A 25 12.03 7.37 0.83
N CYS A 26 11.71 7.99 1.97
CA CYS A 26 12.31 7.67 3.26
C CYS A 26 11.45 6.66 4.03
N CYS A 27 12.09 5.71 4.69
CA CYS A 27 11.43 4.83 5.63
C CYS A 27 11.07 5.62 6.89
N GLN A 28 9.80 5.61 7.28
CA GLN A 28 9.31 6.34 8.44
C GLN A 28 8.20 5.55 9.15
N PRO A 29 7.89 5.87 10.42
CA PRO A 29 6.70 5.36 11.08
C PRO A 29 5.43 5.80 10.35
N LEU A 30 4.39 4.96 10.35
CA LEU A 30 3.09 5.28 9.74
C LEU A 30 2.45 6.54 10.34
N SER A 31 2.78 6.90 11.59
CA SER A 31 2.32 8.13 12.22
C SER A 31 2.74 9.42 11.49
N GLU A 32 3.83 9.41 10.74
CA GLU A 32 4.23 10.57 9.92
C GLU A 32 3.34 10.72 8.69
N TYR A 33 2.88 9.60 8.12
CA TYR A 33 1.83 9.60 7.10
C TYR A 33 0.53 10.19 7.65
N ASP A 34 0.10 9.80 8.86
CA ASP A 34 -1.11 10.30 9.50
C ASP A 34 -1.08 11.82 9.74
N LYS A 35 0.08 12.34 10.13
CA LYS A 35 0.29 13.79 10.22
C LYS A 35 0.16 14.45 8.84
N THR A 36 0.71 13.84 7.81
CA THR A 36 0.71 14.39 6.44
C THR A 36 -0.69 14.48 5.86
N ILE A 37 -1.51 13.43 5.98
CA ILE A 37 -2.89 13.43 5.43
C ILE A 37 -3.82 14.42 6.14
N SER A 38 -3.46 14.85 7.34
CA SER A 38 -4.22 15.82 8.15
C SER A 38 -3.84 17.28 7.86
N LEU A 39 -2.87 17.52 6.94
CA LEU A 39 -2.40 18.89 6.66
C LEU A 39 -3.40 19.67 5.81
N PRO A 40 -3.77 20.91 6.20
CA PRO A 40 -4.76 21.72 5.49
C PRO A 40 -4.40 21.98 4.01
N TRP A 41 -3.11 22.15 3.70
CA TRP A 41 -2.68 22.38 2.32
C TRP A 41 -2.90 21.15 1.42
N LEU A 42 -2.81 19.95 1.98
CA LEU A 42 -3.07 18.71 1.21
C LEU A 42 -4.55 18.60 0.87
N HIS A 43 -5.42 18.83 1.84
CA HIS A 43 -6.87 18.90 1.63
C HIS A 43 -7.22 19.94 0.55
N GLU A 44 -6.64 21.15 0.63
CA GLU A 44 -6.86 22.18 -0.39
C GLU A 44 -6.43 21.71 -1.79
N MET A 45 -5.28 21.06 -1.91
CA MET A 45 -4.81 20.52 -3.19
C MET A 45 -5.76 19.46 -3.75
N VAL A 46 -6.27 18.55 -2.91
CA VAL A 46 -7.23 17.52 -3.32
C VAL A 46 -8.52 18.15 -3.84
N LEU A 47 -9.08 19.15 -3.12
CA LEU A 47 -10.27 19.88 -3.57
C LEU A 47 -10.04 20.60 -4.91
N GLN A 48 -8.86 21.20 -5.13
CA GLN A 48 -8.50 21.83 -6.39
C GLN A 48 -8.41 20.82 -7.54
N ILE A 49 -7.84 19.65 -7.31
CA ILE A 49 -7.74 18.58 -8.32
C ILE A 49 -9.14 18.06 -8.69
N ARG A 50 -10.05 17.97 -7.74
CA ARG A 50 -11.43 17.54 -7.93
C ARG A 50 -12.35 18.60 -8.54
N GLY A 51 -11.87 19.84 -8.67
CA GLY A 51 -12.68 20.99 -9.14
C GLY A 51 -13.64 21.54 -8.08
N GLU A 52 -13.58 21.06 -6.85
CA GLU A 52 -14.39 21.49 -5.72
C GLU A 52 -13.92 22.81 -5.12
N LYS A 53 -12.67 23.18 -5.38
CA LYS A 53 -12.09 24.48 -5.06
C LYS A 53 -11.44 25.11 -6.28
N SER A 54 -11.65 26.40 -6.50
CA SER A 54 -11.04 27.13 -7.61
C SER A 54 -9.53 27.24 -7.48
N ILE A 55 -8.84 27.15 -8.62
CA ILE A 55 -7.39 27.37 -8.70
C ILE A 55 -7.16 28.86 -8.92
N ARG A 56 -6.42 29.52 -8.02
CA ARG A 56 -6.07 30.93 -8.20
C ARG A 56 -5.33 31.15 -9.52
N SER A 57 -5.59 32.28 -10.18
CA SER A 57 -4.98 32.65 -11.46
C SER A 57 -5.35 31.80 -12.69
N VAL A 58 -6.37 30.96 -12.60
CA VAL A 58 -6.91 30.23 -13.75
C VAL A 58 -8.33 30.68 -14.01
N ASP A 59 -8.61 31.11 -15.25
CA ASP A 59 -9.95 31.47 -15.68
C ASP A 59 -10.87 30.23 -15.63
N ARG A 60 -12.01 30.37 -14.96
CA ARG A 60 -13.00 29.29 -14.82
C ARG A 60 -13.67 28.91 -16.14
N ALA A 61 -13.64 29.77 -17.13
CA ALA A 61 -14.20 29.51 -18.45
C ALA A 61 -13.26 28.69 -19.35
N ASP A 62 -11.98 28.54 -18.98
CA ASP A 62 -10.97 27.81 -19.78
C ASP A 62 -10.70 26.42 -19.19
N GLU A 63 -11.49 25.44 -19.61
CA GLU A 63 -11.40 24.05 -19.16
C GLU A 63 -10.01 23.44 -19.42
N ALA A 64 -9.37 23.76 -20.54
CA ALA A 64 -8.04 23.23 -20.87
C ALA A 64 -6.96 23.76 -19.91
N LYS A 65 -7.04 25.03 -19.52
CA LYS A 65 -6.14 25.59 -18.51
C LYS A 65 -6.41 25.02 -17.13
N ILE A 66 -7.69 24.79 -16.78
CA ILE A 66 -8.07 24.13 -15.53
C ILE A 66 -7.46 22.73 -15.47
N ALA A 67 -7.69 21.89 -16.49
CA ALA A 67 -7.16 20.53 -16.55
C ALA A 67 -5.63 20.49 -16.43
N LYS A 68 -4.93 21.39 -17.13
CA LYS A 68 -3.46 21.52 -17.04
C LYS A 68 -3.00 21.93 -15.64
N ALA A 69 -3.72 22.85 -14.99
CA ALA A 69 -3.41 23.29 -13.63
C ALA A 69 -3.65 22.19 -12.62
N GLN A 70 -4.76 21.45 -12.73
CA GLN A 70 -5.05 20.27 -11.90
C GLN A 70 -3.97 19.21 -12.04
N GLN A 71 -3.53 18.91 -13.27
CA GLN A 71 -2.44 17.95 -13.48
C GLN A 71 -1.13 18.41 -12.84
N ARG A 72 -0.81 19.70 -12.90
CA ARG A 72 0.37 20.26 -12.24
C ARG A 72 0.27 20.15 -10.72
N ILE A 73 -0.90 20.42 -10.15
CA ILE A 73 -1.13 20.26 -8.70
C ILE A 73 -1.01 18.80 -8.30
N LYS A 74 -1.61 17.85 -9.07
CA LYS A 74 -1.47 16.40 -8.84
C LYS A 74 0.00 15.98 -8.79
N GLY A 75 0.83 16.51 -9.70
CA GLY A 75 2.27 16.23 -9.71
C GLY A 75 3.03 16.74 -8.47
N GLN A 76 2.44 17.64 -7.67
CA GLN A 76 3.02 18.15 -6.43
C GLN A 76 2.55 17.41 -5.17
N LEU A 77 1.60 16.47 -5.30
CA LEU A 77 1.13 15.70 -4.14
C LEU A 77 2.28 14.89 -3.53
N PRO A 78 2.30 14.70 -2.21
CA PRO A 78 3.13 13.71 -1.57
C PRO A 78 2.79 12.31 -2.08
N PHE A 79 3.64 11.33 -1.79
CA PHE A 79 3.39 9.96 -2.23
C PHE A 79 3.88 8.93 -1.22
N ARG A 80 3.31 7.75 -1.27
CA ARG A 80 3.74 6.54 -0.57
C ARG A 80 4.13 5.45 -1.55
N CYS A 81 4.97 4.52 -1.13
CA CYS A 81 5.29 3.32 -1.90
C CYS A 81 4.36 2.17 -1.50
N ALA A 82 3.87 1.42 -2.49
CA ALA A 82 2.85 0.40 -2.28
C ALA A 82 3.39 -0.86 -1.60
N HIS A 83 4.61 -1.31 -1.95
CA HIS A 83 5.08 -2.67 -1.70
C HIS A 83 6.19 -2.78 -0.65
N TYR A 84 7.02 -1.73 -0.50
CA TYR A 84 8.20 -1.74 0.34
C TYR A 84 8.17 -0.58 1.33
N TYR A 85 8.63 -0.82 2.57
CA TYR A 85 8.80 0.25 3.55
C TYR A 85 10.20 0.88 3.52
N ARG A 86 11.15 0.35 2.70
CA ARG A 86 12.52 0.87 2.59
C ARG A 86 13.11 0.67 1.20
N PHE A 87 13.85 1.68 0.75
CA PHE A 87 14.69 1.66 -0.43
C PHE A 87 16.12 1.97 -0.04
N LEU A 88 17.09 1.29 -0.63
CA LEU A 88 18.52 1.55 -0.38
C LEU A 88 18.85 3.00 -0.71
N LYS A 89 19.60 3.66 0.20
CA LYS A 89 19.98 5.09 0.09
C LYS A 89 18.75 6.02 -0.07
N ASN A 90 17.58 5.63 0.42
CA ASN A 90 16.30 6.35 0.24
C ASN A 90 15.97 6.68 -1.23
N ARG A 91 16.56 5.98 -2.18
CA ARG A 91 16.36 6.18 -3.60
C ARG A 91 15.29 5.23 -4.12
N ARG A 92 14.12 5.76 -4.45
CA ARG A 92 12.99 5.02 -5.02
C ARG A 92 13.29 4.64 -6.46
N ALA A 93 13.80 3.44 -6.65
CA ALA A 93 14.06 2.82 -7.93
C ALA A 93 13.96 1.30 -7.76
N GLN A 94 13.67 0.58 -8.82
CA GLN A 94 13.49 -0.87 -8.81
C GLN A 94 14.69 -1.60 -8.20
N ASP A 95 15.90 -1.23 -8.62
CA ASP A 95 17.15 -1.86 -8.16
C ASP A 95 17.52 -1.50 -6.71
N ASN A 96 16.88 -0.49 -6.14
CA ASN A 96 17.08 -0.08 -4.75
C ASN A 96 15.97 -0.56 -3.81
N ALA A 97 14.95 -1.25 -4.31
CA ALA A 97 13.95 -1.88 -3.46
C ALA A 97 14.64 -2.93 -2.59
N ASP A 98 14.59 -2.76 -1.26
CA ASP A 98 15.21 -3.67 -0.32
C ASP A 98 14.33 -4.92 -0.16
N PRO A 99 14.79 -6.11 -0.60
CA PRO A 99 13.97 -7.32 -0.51
C PRO A 99 13.61 -7.70 0.92
N THR A 100 14.41 -7.27 1.91
CA THR A 100 14.13 -7.53 3.32
C THR A 100 13.02 -6.64 3.88
N ALA A 101 12.70 -5.54 3.20
CA ALA A 101 11.68 -4.56 3.55
C ALA A 101 10.38 -4.72 2.75
N PHE A 102 10.17 -5.86 2.13
CA PHE A 102 8.94 -6.19 1.41
C PHE A 102 7.80 -6.45 2.39
N LEU A 103 6.65 -5.79 2.17
CA LEU A 103 5.52 -5.78 3.11
C LEU A 103 4.52 -6.91 2.87
N PHE A 104 4.65 -7.68 1.79
CA PHE A 104 3.66 -8.66 1.34
C PHE A 104 2.25 -8.06 1.22
N GLN A 105 2.19 -6.81 0.79
CA GLN A 105 0.97 -6.10 0.43
C GLN A 105 1.13 -5.45 -0.94
N THR A 106 0.00 -5.17 -1.60
CA THR A 106 -0.02 -4.49 -2.89
C THR A 106 -1.19 -3.53 -2.98
N THR A 107 -1.11 -2.56 -3.91
CA THR A 107 -2.20 -1.62 -4.20
C THR A 107 -2.78 -1.94 -5.57
N VAL A 108 -4.09 -2.15 -5.63
CA VAL A 108 -4.88 -2.17 -6.86
C VAL A 108 -5.39 -0.76 -7.12
N ASP A 109 -5.25 -0.28 -8.34
CA ASP A 109 -5.73 1.03 -8.81
C ASP A 109 -6.95 0.81 -9.70
N VAL A 110 -8.12 1.31 -9.31
CA VAL A 110 -9.36 1.25 -10.09
C VAL A 110 -9.54 2.60 -10.77
N ASP A 111 -9.17 2.67 -12.04
CA ASP A 111 -9.04 3.92 -12.79
C ASP A 111 -10.34 4.35 -13.50
N GLU A 112 -11.31 3.47 -13.66
CA GLU A 112 -12.61 3.78 -14.24
C GLU A 112 -13.62 4.12 -13.14
N VAL A 113 -14.19 5.33 -13.24
CA VAL A 113 -15.10 5.88 -12.21
C VAL A 113 -16.37 5.04 -12.04
N GLU A 114 -16.85 4.42 -13.12
CA GLU A 114 -18.04 3.57 -13.14
C GLU A 114 -17.92 2.30 -12.28
N TYR A 115 -16.70 1.84 -12.03
CA TYR A 115 -16.45 0.65 -11.19
C TYR A 115 -16.21 0.98 -9.71
N VAL A 116 -16.04 2.25 -9.33
CA VAL A 116 -15.58 2.63 -7.98
C VAL A 116 -16.52 2.13 -6.89
N ASP A 117 -17.82 2.42 -7.00
CA ASP A 117 -18.79 2.03 -5.98
C ASP A 117 -18.94 0.51 -5.89
N GLN A 118 -19.01 -0.17 -7.02
CA GLN A 118 -19.03 -1.64 -7.10
C GLN A 118 -17.77 -2.25 -6.46
N ALA A 119 -16.60 -1.69 -6.74
CA ALA A 119 -15.33 -2.18 -6.21
C ALA A 119 -15.23 -2.01 -4.69
N ILE A 120 -15.76 -0.91 -4.13
CA ILE A 120 -15.81 -0.70 -2.67
C ILE A 120 -16.67 -1.76 -2.00
N GLU A 121 -17.89 -2.00 -2.50
CA GLU A 121 -18.80 -2.99 -1.94
C GLU A 121 -18.24 -4.40 -2.08
N LYS A 122 -17.71 -4.74 -3.26
CA LYS A 122 -17.15 -6.05 -3.52
C LYS A 122 -15.88 -6.32 -2.70
N ALA A 123 -15.00 -5.33 -2.50
CA ALA A 123 -13.84 -5.47 -1.63
C ALA A 123 -14.23 -5.77 -0.18
N ARG A 124 -15.31 -5.16 0.33
CA ARG A 124 -15.85 -5.44 1.66
C ARG A 124 -16.45 -6.84 1.74
N GLU A 125 -17.20 -7.27 0.72
CA GLU A 125 -17.77 -8.61 0.62
C GLU A 125 -16.66 -9.67 0.62
N LEU A 126 -15.64 -9.53 -0.24
CA LEU A 126 -14.50 -10.44 -0.33
C LEU A 126 -13.73 -10.54 1.00
N ASN A 127 -13.59 -9.42 1.71
CA ASN A 127 -12.91 -9.40 3.00
C ASN A 127 -13.65 -10.19 4.09
N CYS A 128 -14.97 -10.36 3.97
CA CYS A 128 -15.82 -11.08 4.93
C CYS A 128 -16.18 -12.51 4.47
N SER A 129 -16.09 -12.77 3.16
CA SER A 129 -16.48 -14.06 2.57
C SER A 129 -15.42 -15.15 2.79
N ASP A 130 -15.83 -16.41 2.74
CA ASP A 130 -14.92 -17.57 2.91
C ASP A 130 -14.17 -17.87 1.60
N THR A 131 -13.32 -16.94 1.21
CA THR A 131 -12.45 -16.99 0.04
C THR A 131 -11.00 -16.73 0.47
N ILE A 132 -10.05 -16.86 -0.47
CA ILE A 132 -8.64 -16.51 -0.23
C ILE A 132 -8.43 -15.03 0.16
N TRP A 133 -9.43 -14.17 -0.07
CA TRP A 133 -9.40 -12.74 0.20
C TRP A 133 -9.92 -12.36 1.59
N LYS A 134 -10.38 -13.35 2.38
CA LYS A 134 -10.91 -13.13 3.72
C LYS A 134 -9.86 -12.49 4.63
N GLY A 135 -10.17 -11.32 5.18
CA GLY A 135 -9.27 -10.57 6.05
C GLY A 135 -8.08 -9.92 5.33
N MET A 136 -8.03 -9.95 4.00
CA MET A 136 -6.90 -9.42 3.23
C MET A 136 -6.99 -7.92 2.94
N LEU A 137 -8.15 -7.29 3.10
CA LEU A 137 -8.33 -5.86 2.85
C LEU A 137 -7.60 -5.05 3.92
N LEU A 138 -6.66 -4.20 3.48
CA LEU A 138 -5.86 -3.36 4.36
C LEU A 138 -6.31 -1.90 4.36
N HIS A 139 -6.63 -1.35 3.19
CA HIS A 139 -6.97 0.05 3.06
C HIS A 139 -7.82 0.33 1.82
N LEU A 140 -8.74 1.27 1.92
CA LEU A 140 -9.52 1.84 0.82
C LEU A 140 -9.46 3.36 0.89
N GLU A 141 -9.11 4.01 -0.20
CA GLU A 141 -9.11 5.46 -0.30
C GLU A 141 -9.55 5.94 -1.68
N TYR A 142 -10.25 7.07 -1.73
CA TYR A 142 -10.43 7.77 -3.00
C TYR A 142 -9.10 8.39 -3.43
N SER A 143 -8.73 8.17 -4.69
CA SER A 143 -7.60 8.88 -5.29
C SER A 143 -7.90 10.39 -5.40
N ALA A 144 -6.89 11.18 -5.73
CA ALA A 144 -7.03 12.62 -5.92
C ALA A 144 -8.08 12.99 -7.01
N ARG A 145 -8.44 12.07 -7.90
CA ARG A 145 -9.47 12.24 -8.95
C ARG A 145 -10.75 11.44 -8.69
N LYS A 146 -11.03 11.08 -7.44
CA LYS A 146 -12.19 10.25 -7.03
C LYS A 146 -12.23 8.86 -7.68
N LYS A 147 -11.11 8.35 -8.16
CA LYS A 147 -10.90 6.95 -8.48
C LYS A 147 -10.55 6.19 -7.19
N LEU A 148 -10.24 4.90 -7.23
CA LEU A 148 -10.08 4.12 -6.01
C LEU A 148 -8.70 3.45 -5.94
N HIS A 149 -8.03 3.54 -4.79
CA HIS A 149 -6.89 2.71 -4.42
C HIS A 149 -7.35 1.68 -3.38
N ILE A 150 -6.99 0.42 -3.59
CA ILE A 150 -7.29 -0.69 -2.70
C ILE A 150 -6.00 -1.38 -2.30
N ASP A 151 -5.58 -1.25 -1.04
CA ASP A 151 -4.43 -2.00 -0.53
C ASP A 151 -4.90 -3.32 0.05
N ILE A 152 -4.24 -4.40 -0.35
CA ILE A 152 -4.55 -5.75 0.12
C ILE A 152 -3.29 -6.49 0.56
N ARG A 153 -3.43 -7.39 1.52
CA ARG A 153 -2.42 -8.38 1.86
C ARG A 153 -2.33 -9.39 0.72
N MET A 154 -1.12 -9.75 0.32
CA MET A 154 -0.90 -10.76 -0.70
C MET A 154 -1.13 -12.16 -0.12
N PRO A 155 -1.82 -13.08 -0.80
CA PRO A 155 -1.85 -14.48 -0.43
C PRO A 155 -0.44 -15.09 -0.44
N VAL A 156 -0.21 -16.12 0.38
CA VAL A 156 1.11 -16.77 0.48
C VAL A 156 1.51 -17.36 -0.87
N GLY A 157 2.71 -17.01 -1.33
CA GLY A 157 3.29 -17.51 -2.58
C GLY A 157 2.82 -16.81 -3.85
N MET A 158 1.84 -15.91 -3.80
CA MET A 158 1.45 -15.09 -4.97
C MET A 158 2.36 -13.87 -5.10
N THR A 159 2.81 -13.57 -6.32
CA THR A 159 3.55 -12.36 -6.65
C THR A 159 2.64 -11.13 -6.64
N ILE A 160 3.22 -9.93 -6.76
CA ILE A 160 2.45 -8.67 -6.89
C ILE A 160 1.47 -8.77 -8.06
N GLU A 161 1.97 -9.15 -9.25
CA GLU A 161 1.15 -9.25 -10.46
C GLU A 161 0.03 -10.28 -10.32
N GLU A 162 0.34 -11.50 -9.88
CA GLU A 162 -0.65 -12.56 -9.67
C GLU A 162 -1.74 -12.13 -8.69
N THR A 163 -1.34 -11.47 -7.59
CA THR A 163 -2.28 -10.97 -6.59
C THR A 163 -3.21 -9.90 -7.16
N GLN A 164 -2.66 -8.89 -7.84
CA GLN A 164 -3.46 -7.81 -8.41
C GLN A 164 -4.41 -8.32 -9.49
N ARG A 165 -3.92 -9.17 -10.41
CA ARG A 165 -4.73 -9.76 -11.49
C ARG A 165 -5.90 -10.58 -10.92
N ALA A 166 -5.62 -11.49 -9.98
CA ALA A 166 -6.65 -12.33 -9.37
C ALA A 166 -7.65 -11.52 -8.52
N TYR A 167 -7.19 -10.45 -7.86
CA TYR A 167 -8.08 -9.59 -7.09
C TYR A 167 -8.96 -8.72 -7.98
N CYS A 168 -8.43 -8.14 -9.06
CA CYS A 168 -9.23 -7.43 -10.06
C CYS A 168 -10.30 -8.32 -10.69
N GLU A 169 -9.96 -9.58 -11.02
CA GLU A 169 -10.94 -10.56 -11.49
C GLU A 169 -12.04 -10.81 -10.45
N ALA A 170 -11.67 -10.97 -9.18
CA ALA A 170 -12.64 -11.17 -8.09
C ALA A 170 -13.53 -9.93 -7.83
N LEU A 171 -13.01 -8.73 -8.05
CA LEU A 171 -13.76 -7.47 -7.98
C LEU A 171 -14.67 -7.26 -9.20
N GLY A 172 -14.34 -7.87 -10.34
CA GLY A 172 -15.00 -7.60 -11.63
C GLY A 172 -14.59 -6.26 -12.24
N VAL A 173 -13.34 -5.83 -12.04
CA VAL A 173 -12.78 -4.58 -12.57
C VAL A 173 -11.62 -4.84 -13.52
N PRO A 174 -11.33 -3.92 -14.47
CA PRO A 174 -10.15 -4.02 -15.31
C PRO A 174 -8.84 -4.04 -14.49
N TYR A 175 -7.86 -4.78 -14.97
CA TYR A 175 -6.54 -4.86 -14.36
C TYR A 175 -5.58 -3.84 -14.99
N ASP A 176 -4.91 -3.04 -14.16
CA ASP A 176 -3.87 -2.09 -14.61
C ASP A 176 -2.47 -2.70 -14.44
N GLU A 177 -1.85 -3.10 -15.56
CA GLU A 177 -0.50 -3.67 -15.59
C GLU A 177 0.60 -2.70 -15.15
N SER A 178 0.34 -1.40 -15.10
CA SER A 178 1.34 -0.39 -14.70
C SER A 178 1.65 -0.40 -13.20
N CYS A 179 0.83 -1.08 -12.38
CA CYS A 179 0.88 -1.02 -10.92
C CYS A 179 1.81 -2.05 -10.25
N ILE A 180 2.46 -2.93 -11.02
CA ILE A 180 3.25 -4.06 -10.50
C ILE A 180 4.70 -3.75 -10.15
N SER A 181 5.23 -2.60 -10.56
CA SER A 181 6.65 -2.30 -10.35
C SER A 181 6.99 -2.16 -8.86
N PRO A 182 8.18 -2.67 -8.43
CA PRO A 182 8.61 -2.60 -7.02
C PRO A 182 8.58 -1.19 -6.43
N GLU A 183 8.92 -0.19 -7.24
CA GLU A 183 8.95 1.22 -6.87
C GLU A 183 7.62 1.94 -7.07
N ARG A 184 6.51 1.21 -7.28
CA ARG A 184 5.18 1.83 -7.49
C ARG A 184 4.88 2.88 -6.43
N MET A 185 4.55 4.05 -6.93
CA MET A 185 4.20 5.22 -6.16
C MET A 185 2.69 5.46 -6.21
N ILE A 186 2.09 5.67 -5.05
CA ILE A 186 0.68 6.07 -4.90
C ILE A 186 0.65 7.49 -4.34
N TYR A 187 -0.02 8.41 -5.03
CA TYR A 187 -0.19 9.77 -4.52
C TYR A 187 -1.05 9.76 -3.26
N ILE A 188 -0.57 10.43 -2.22
CA ILE A 188 -1.28 10.57 -0.94
C ILE A 188 -2.38 11.61 -1.13
N THR A 189 -3.56 11.29 -0.62
CA THR A 189 -4.70 12.18 -0.51
C THR A 189 -4.91 12.66 0.92
N ASP A 190 -5.94 13.44 1.16
CA ASP A 190 -6.29 13.93 2.48
C ASP A 190 -7.06 12.86 3.30
N LYS A 191 -7.18 13.11 4.59
CA LYS A 191 -7.88 12.21 5.51
C LYS A 191 -9.34 11.96 5.11
N ASP A 192 -10.00 12.94 4.49
CA ASP A 192 -11.42 12.83 4.10
C ASP A 192 -11.61 11.89 2.90
N SER A 193 -10.54 11.55 2.22
CA SER A 193 -10.53 10.56 1.12
C SER A 193 -10.45 9.12 1.60
N GLU A 194 -10.11 8.88 2.87
CA GLU A 194 -10.00 7.54 3.43
C GLU A 194 -11.38 6.93 3.70
N ILE A 195 -11.62 5.72 3.17
CA ILE A 195 -12.89 4.98 3.30
C ILE A 195 -12.78 3.90 4.38
N TYR A 196 -11.63 3.23 4.44
CA TYR A 196 -11.36 2.14 5.37
C TYR A 196 -9.87 1.98 5.61
N ARG A 197 -9.49 1.64 6.85
CA ARG A 197 -8.14 1.28 7.24
C ARG A 197 -8.15 0.13 8.25
N SER A 198 -7.44 -0.94 7.91
CA SER A 198 -7.11 -2.01 8.83
C SER A 198 -6.00 -1.59 9.79
N LYS A 199 -6.02 -2.10 11.02
CA LYS A 199 -4.90 -1.96 11.96
C LYS A 199 -3.60 -2.60 11.48
N GLU A 200 -3.65 -3.47 10.47
CA GLU A 200 -2.49 -4.18 9.91
C GLU A 200 -1.87 -3.47 8.70
N TRP A 201 -2.47 -2.37 8.23
CA TRP A 201 -1.97 -1.63 7.10
C TRP A 201 -0.56 -1.09 7.37
N TYR A 202 0.38 -1.36 6.47
CA TYR A 202 1.82 -1.12 6.63
C TYR A 202 2.45 -1.80 7.86
N GLY A 203 1.78 -2.78 8.45
CA GLY A 203 2.31 -3.60 9.53
C GLY A 203 3.39 -4.54 9.01
N VAL A 204 4.55 -4.54 9.67
CA VAL A 204 5.60 -5.54 9.46
C VAL A 204 5.14 -6.84 10.07
N LEU A 205 5.05 -7.89 9.26
CA LEU A 205 4.61 -9.20 9.69
C LEU A 205 5.57 -9.83 10.70
N PRO A 206 5.10 -10.75 11.55
CA PRO A 206 5.97 -11.55 12.41
C PRO A 206 7.05 -12.31 11.63
N ALA A 207 8.20 -12.55 12.24
CA ALA A 207 9.35 -13.16 11.58
C ALA A 207 9.03 -14.54 10.99
N GLU A 208 8.21 -15.33 11.69
CA GLU A 208 7.78 -16.65 11.26
C GLU A 208 6.93 -16.58 9.99
N GLU A 209 6.00 -15.62 9.92
CA GLU A 209 5.15 -15.42 8.74
C GLU A 209 5.97 -14.90 7.55
N ILE A 210 6.91 -13.98 7.80
CA ILE A 210 7.85 -13.51 6.78
C ILE A 210 8.65 -14.68 6.22
N SER A 211 9.18 -15.55 7.07
CA SER A 211 9.97 -16.72 6.66
C SER A 211 9.16 -17.67 5.81
N LEU A 212 7.94 -17.99 6.22
CA LEU A 212 6.99 -18.81 5.46
C LEU A 212 6.72 -18.26 4.04
N ARG A 213 6.43 -16.98 3.95
CA ARG A 213 6.11 -16.31 2.69
C ARG A 213 7.32 -16.27 1.74
N ARG A 214 8.52 -16.01 2.28
CA ARG A 214 9.78 -16.04 1.54
C ARG A 214 10.10 -17.44 1.02
N GLU A 215 9.94 -18.44 1.87
CA GLU A 215 10.14 -19.83 1.47
C GLU A 215 9.20 -20.24 0.33
N ALA A 216 7.94 -19.81 0.36
CA ALA A 216 7.00 -20.07 -0.72
C ALA A 216 7.46 -19.48 -2.07
N PHE A 217 8.04 -18.28 -2.08
CA PHE A 217 8.64 -17.69 -3.27
C PHE A 217 9.88 -18.45 -3.74
N VAL A 218 10.80 -18.76 -2.82
CA VAL A 218 12.03 -19.50 -3.15
C VAL A 218 11.73 -20.89 -3.72
N LYS A 219 10.74 -21.61 -3.20
CA LYS A 219 10.28 -22.89 -3.76
C LYS A 219 9.77 -22.77 -5.20
N ARG A 220 9.32 -21.59 -5.61
CA ARG A 220 8.93 -21.27 -6.98
C ARG A 220 10.10 -20.77 -7.87
N GLY A 221 11.32 -20.72 -7.35
CA GLY A 221 12.49 -20.20 -8.07
C GLY A 221 12.55 -18.67 -8.16
N LEU A 222 11.78 -17.98 -7.30
CA LEU A 222 11.75 -16.52 -7.21
C LEU A 222 12.68 -16.00 -6.11
N THR A 223 12.93 -14.70 -6.10
CA THR A 223 13.63 -14.03 -5.00
C THR A 223 12.73 -13.99 -3.75
N ILE A 224 13.30 -13.64 -2.59
CA ILE A 224 12.57 -13.60 -1.30
C ILE A 224 11.42 -12.57 -1.26
N ASP A 225 11.34 -11.70 -2.22
CA ASP A 225 10.28 -10.70 -2.42
C ASP A 225 9.42 -10.96 -3.67
N GLY A 226 9.52 -12.18 -4.23
CA GLY A 226 8.65 -12.66 -5.32
C GLY A 226 9.03 -12.16 -6.72
N ARG A 227 10.19 -11.52 -6.90
CA ARG A 227 10.69 -11.11 -8.21
C ARG A 227 11.38 -12.27 -8.93
N ALA A 228 11.53 -12.19 -10.25
CA ALA A 228 12.30 -13.15 -11.01
C ALA A 228 13.77 -13.16 -10.54
N SER A 229 14.34 -14.36 -10.36
CA SER A 229 15.77 -14.50 -10.05
C SER A 229 16.61 -14.11 -11.26
N SER A 230 17.54 -13.16 -11.10
CA SER A 230 18.46 -12.75 -12.17
C SER A 230 19.60 -13.75 -12.42
N SER A 231 19.61 -14.90 -11.77
CA SER A 231 20.59 -15.97 -11.96
C SER A 231 20.23 -16.88 -13.11
N GLY A 232 20.58 -16.45 -14.34
CA GLY A 232 20.39 -17.28 -15.54
C GLY A 232 20.73 -16.51 -16.79
N SER A 233 22.03 -16.41 -17.12
CA SER A 233 22.49 -15.95 -18.42
C SER A 233 21.84 -16.76 -19.54
N SER A 234 21.28 -16.05 -20.53
CA SER A 234 21.14 -16.46 -21.93
C SER A 234 20.62 -17.88 -22.22
N SER A 235 19.32 -18.05 -22.12
CA SER A 235 18.59 -18.78 -23.16
C SER A 235 17.32 -17.97 -23.44
N SER A 236 17.26 -17.41 -24.65
CA SER A 236 16.10 -16.75 -25.22
C SER A 236 14.99 -17.79 -25.42
N GLY A 237 14.35 -18.12 -24.33
CA GLY A 237 13.07 -18.82 -24.31
C GLY A 237 12.04 -17.80 -23.83
N SER A 238 11.25 -17.28 -24.75
CA SER A 238 10.02 -16.58 -24.42
C SER A 238 9.15 -17.52 -23.57
N PHE A 239 9.27 -17.37 -22.25
CA PHE A 239 8.22 -17.86 -21.36
C PHE A 239 7.02 -16.93 -21.54
N SER A 240 6.26 -17.19 -22.59
CA SER A 240 4.86 -16.81 -22.59
C SER A 240 4.26 -17.53 -21.40
N SER A 241 3.91 -16.78 -20.36
CA SER A 241 3.13 -17.25 -19.23
C SER A 241 1.75 -17.64 -19.76
N GLY A 242 1.67 -18.85 -20.30
CA GLY A 242 0.43 -19.48 -20.75
C GLY A 242 -0.37 -19.98 -19.57
N PHE A 243 -0.72 -19.10 -18.64
CA PHE A 243 -1.85 -19.30 -17.75
C PHE A 243 -3.08 -18.73 -18.47
N SER A 244 -3.68 -19.57 -19.31
CA SER A 244 -4.97 -19.25 -19.92
C SER A 244 -6.04 -19.19 -18.83
N SER A 245 -6.81 -18.11 -18.81
CA SER A 245 -7.99 -17.93 -17.95
C SER A 245 -9.00 -19.11 -18.03
N SER A 246 -8.86 -19.98 -19.02
CA SER A 246 -9.70 -21.17 -19.20
C SER A 246 -9.36 -22.31 -18.22
N GLU A 247 -8.16 -22.36 -17.63
CA GLU A 247 -7.81 -23.41 -16.67
C GLU A 247 -8.32 -23.12 -15.25
N LEU A 248 -8.60 -21.86 -14.92
CA LEU A 248 -9.23 -21.47 -13.65
C LEU A 248 -10.74 -21.78 -13.61
N ARG A 249 -11.38 -22.02 -14.76
CA ARG A 249 -12.82 -22.32 -14.86
C ARG A 249 -13.19 -23.80 -14.71
N GLY A 250 -12.23 -24.65 -14.60
CA GLY A 250 -12.44 -26.10 -14.77
C GLY A 250 -12.18 -26.99 -13.58
N LYS A 251 -12.05 -26.51 -12.34
CA LYS A 251 -12.09 -27.40 -11.14
C LYS A 251 -12.14 -26.53 -9.88
N ASN A 252 -13.26 -26.52 -9.19
CA ASN A 252 -13.43 -26.04 -7.82
C ASN A 252 -12.57 -26.86 -6.83
N GLY A 253 -11.25 -26.74 -6.89
CA GLY A 253 -10.40 -27.55 -6.04
C GLY A 253 -8.94 -27.10 -5.94
N THR A 254 -8.43 -26.32 -6.89
CA THR A 254 -6.98 -26.17 -7.01
C THR A 254 -6.41 -24.97 -6.24
N LEU A 255 -7.20 -23.95 -5.96
CA LEU A 255 -6.77 -22.83 -5.09
C LEU A 255 -6.90 -23.17 -3.59
N ALA A 256 -7.89 -23.98 -3.22
CA ALA A 256 -8.03 -24.52 -1.86
C ALA A 256 -6.87 -25.46 -1.49
N ALA A 257 -6.32 -26.21 -2.43
CA ALA A 257 -5.22 -27.15 -2.17
C ALA A 257 -3.90 -26.49 -1.75
N LEU A 258 -3.70 -25.19 -2.02
CA LEU A 258 -2.53 -24.44 -1.52
C LEU A 258 -2.73 -23.90 -0.10
N SER A 259 -3.98 -23.82 0.38
CA SER A 259 -4.30 -23.37 1.75
C SER A 259 -4.58 -24.53 2.73
N GLU A 260 -4.97 -25.71 2.26
CA GLU A 260 -5.36 -26.84 3.13
C GLU A 260 -4.18 -27.58 3.80
N GLY A 261 -2.93 -27.30 3.42
CA GLY A 261 -1.74 -27.92 4.04
C GLY A 261 -1.21 -27.21 5.30
N TYR A 262 -1.78 -26.10 5.71
CA TYR A 262 -1.19 -25.27 6.77
C TYR A 262 -2.17 -25.02 7.92
N SER A 263 -2.19 -25.98 8.86
CA SER A 263 -2.71 -25.76 10.21
C SER A 263 -1.56 -25.33 11.12
N PRO A 264 -1.68 -24.26 11.91
CA PRO A 264 -0.64 -23.77 12.82
C PRO A 264 -0.23 -24.75 13.93
N GLN A 265 -0.88 -25.91 14.01
CA GLN A 265 -0.68 -26.85 15.13
C GLN A 265 0.45 -27.86 14.95
N ASN A 266 1.18 -27.88 13.80
CA ASN A 266 2.25 -28.87 13.57
C ASN A 266 3.68 -28.33 13.71
N LEU A 267 3.91 -27.20 14.38
CA LEU A 267 5.24 -26.60 14.55
C LEU A 267 5.96 -26.95 15.88
N ASN A 268 5.53 -27.99 16.60
CA ASN A 268 6.21 -28.47 17.82
C ASN A 268 7.13 -29.65 17.56
N GLY A 269 8.06 -29.53 16.64
CA GLY A 269 9.04 -30.60 16.43
C GLY A 269 10.21 -30.15 15.59
N THR A 270 11.33 -29.92 16.25
CA THR A 270 12.70 -29.81 15.69
C THR A 270 13.27 -28.40 15.64
N LEU A 271 13.66 -27.86 16.80
CA LEU A 271 14.70 -26.85 16.94
C LEU A 271 15.64 -27.28 18.06
N ALA A 272 16.56 -28.19 17.72
CA ALA A 272 17.78 -28.42 18.48
C ALA A 272 18.96 -28.43 17.51
N ALA A 273 19.99 -27.66 17.90
CA ALA A 273 21.31 -27.58 17.30
C ALA A 273 21.46 -26.75 15.99
N LEU A 274 21.91 -25.52 16.19
CA LEU A 274 23.15 -24.98 15.62
C LEU A 274 23.51 -23.72 16.41
N GLY A 275 24.52 -23.85 17.26
CA GLY A 275 25.09 -22.79 18.07
C GLY A 275 26.22 -22.05 17.34
N GLY A 276 26.46 -20.81 17.80
CA GLY A 276 27.79 -20.22 17.84
C GLY A 276 28.20 -19.38 16.64
N GLY A 277 28.32 -18.06 16.85
CA GLY A 277 29.03 -17.16 15.99
C GLY A 277 28.79 -15.69 16.37
N SER A 278 29.50 -15.24 17.41
CA SER A 278 29.57 -13.84 17.82
C SER A 278 30.49 -13.04 16.89
N GLY A 279 29.99 -11.91 16.35
CA GLY A 279 30.81 -10.85 15.76
C GLY A 279 30.03 -9.54 15.81
N PRO A 280 30.65 -8.43 16.26
CA PRO A 280 29.95 -7.16 16.43
C PRO A 280 29.76 -6.45 15.09
N ALA A 281 28.55 -6.02 14.80
CA ALA A 281 28.25 -5.14 13.69
C ALA A 281 28.15 -3.71 14.19
N ASP A 282 28.97 -2.85 13.60
CA ASP A 282 29.03 -1.42 13.84
C ASP A 282 27.69 -0.75 13.57
N ALA A 283 27.23 0.00 14.56
CA ALA A 283 26.07 0.86 14.46
C ALA A 283 26.52 2.22 13.90
N ASP A 284 26.31 2.41 12.60
CA ASP A 284 26.41 3.74 12.00
C ASP A 284 25.16 4.55 12.33
N GLY A 285 25.34 5.49 13.28
CA GLY A 285 24.33 6.44 13.72
C GLY A 285 24.01 7.45 12.63
N CYS A 286 22.73 7.62 12.33
CA CYS A 286 22.23 8.82 11.68
C CYS A 286 22.36 10.01 12.63
N SER A 287 23.42 10.78 12.49
CA SER A 287 23.60 12.07 13.15
C SER A 287 22.57 13.06 12.64
N ALA A 288 21.72 13.55 13.53
CA ALA A 288 20.90 14.72 13.30
C ALA A 288 21.81 15.96 13.35
N ASP A 289 22.00 16.60 12.21
CA ASP A 289 22.70 17.86 12.09
C ASP A 289 21.74 18.99 12.54
N THR A 290 21.98 19.50 13.74
CA THR A 290 21.28 20.65 14.31
C THR A 290 21.93 21.94 13.80
N GLY A 291 21.47 22.40 12.62
CA GLY A 291 21.80 23.75 12.13
C GLY A 291 20.81 24.77 12.64
N THR A 292 21.18 25.46 13.69
CA THR A 292 20.54 26.69 14.21
C THR A 292 20.72 27.81 13.21
N GLN A 293 19.63 28.43 12.69
CA GLN A 293 19.56 29.90 12.45
C GLN A 293 18.19 30.30 11.84
N GLY A 294 17.61 31.35 12.42
CA GLY A 294 16.69 32.26 11.74
C GLY A 294 15.23 32.21 12.22
N ALA A 295 14.98 32.81 13.38
CA ALA A 295 13.64 33.22 13.80
C ALA A 295 13.12 34.34 12.89
N SER A 296 12.11 34.12 12.08
CA SER A 296 11.28 35.16 11.48
C SER A 296 9.91 35.16 12.16
N GLN A 297 9.61 36.24 12.84
CA GLN A 297 8.34 36.54 13.49
C GLN A 297 7.22 36.65 12.44
N TRP A 298 6.13 35.90 12.65
CA TRP A 298 4.88 36.12 11.94
C TRP A 298 3.88 36.85 12.83
N PRO A 299 3.09 37.79 12.30
CA PRO A 299 2.14 38.57 13.09
C PRO A 299 0.91 37.73 13.47
N GLN A 300 0.52 37.87 14.74
CA GLN A 300 -0.73 37.30 15.27
C GLN A 300 -1.92 38.07 14.73
N GLY A 301 -2.68 37.47 13.81
CA GLY A 301 -3.99 37.93 13.37
C GLY A 301 -5.07 37.05 13.94
N GLN A 302 -5.91 37.60 14.81
CA GLN A 302 -7.09 36.94 15.36
C GLN A 302 -8.10 36.65 14.22
N ILE A 303 -8.43 35.38 13.99
CA ILE A 303 -9.52 34.99 13.11
C ILE A 303 -10.67 34.46 13.97
N ARG A 304 -11.78 35.20 13.95
CA ARG A 304 -13.05 34.75 14.54
C ARG A 304 -13.58 33.55 13.75
N LEU A 305 -13.80 32.45 14.44
CA LEU A 305 -14.48 31.27 13.93
C LEU A 305 -15.98 31.53 13.80
N ASN A 306 -16.48 31.69 12.58
CA ASN A 306 -17.89 31.53 12.28
C ASN A 306 -18.14 30.07 11.91
N SER A 307 -18.88 29.37 12.78
CA SER A 307 -19.33 28.01 12.59
C SER A 307 -20.38 27.93 11.49
N VAL A 308 -20.02 27.38 10.33
CA VAL A 308 -21.00 26.88 9.35
C VAL A 308 -21.08 25.36 9.53
N ARG A 309 -22.18 24.90 10.09
CA ARG A 309 -22.52 23.47 10.17
C ARG A 309 -22.83 22.96 8.77
N ASN A 310 -22.06 21.99 8.31
CA ASN A 310 -22.36 21.23 7.10
C ASN A 310 -23.05 19.92 7.53
N PRO A 311 -24.32 19.65 7.12
CA PRO A 311 -25.01 18.41 7.45
C PRO A 311 -24.71 17.33 6.41
N GLY A 312 -24.14 16.22 6.81
CA GLY A 312 -24.29 14.95 6.11
C GLY A 312 -23.06 14.31 5.50
N SER A 313 -22.09 13.94 6.32
CA SER A 313 -21.25 12.77 6.01
C SER A 313 -21.43 11.81 7.20
N LYS A 314 -22.30 10.83 7.02
CA LYS A 314 -22.43 9.71 7.97
C LYS A 314 -21.27 8.75 7.69
N ASN A 315 -20.19 8.84 8.48
CA ASN A 315 -19.28 7.73 8.64
C ASN A 315 -20.08 6.56 9.21
N VAL A 316 -20.51 5.66 8.34
CA VAL A 316 -21.11 4.39 8.76
C VAL A 316 -19.96 3.49 9.19
N PRO A 317 -19.84 3.12 10.47
CA PRO A 317 -18.84 2.14 10.90
C PRO A 317 -19.13 0.83 10.17
N ILE A 318 -18.08 0.21 9.61
CA ILE A 318 -18.20 -1.17 9.10
C ILE A 318 -18.48 -2.06 10.31
N PRO A 319 -19.63 -2.74 10.36
CA PRO A 319 -19.89 -3.65 11.49
C PRO A 319 -18.83 -4.76 11.51
N PRO A 320 -18.39 -5.21 12.69
CA PRO A 320 -17.55 -6.40 12.78
C PRO A 320 -18.29 -7.56 12.10
N CYS A 321 -17.58 -8.36 11.31
CA CYS A 321 -18.12 -9.57 10.69
C CYS A 321 -18.67 -10.49 11.78
N ASN A 322 -19.97 -10.45 12.05
CA ASN A 322 -20.60 -11.41 12.94
C ASN A 322 -20.71 -12.75 12.21
N PRO A 323 -20.21 -13.85 12.76
CA PRO A 323 -20.43 -15.16 12.17
C PRO A 323 -21.93 -15.44 12.12
N MET A 324 -22.43 -15.76 10.93
CA MET A 324 -23.81 -16.22 10.76
C MET A 324 -24.00 -17.44 11.68
N LYS A 325 -24.95 -17.33 12.62
CA LYS A 325 -25.44 -18.48 13.35
C LYS A 325 -26.09 -19.43 12.36
N LYS A 326 -25.57 -20.67 12.31
CA LYS A 326 -26.19 -21.79 11.60
C LYS A 326 -27.52 -22.15 12.26
#